data_6b8e1738b24eb5291abc04227f633cce
#
_entry.id   6b8e1738b24eb5291abc04227f633cce
#
_cell.length_a   1.000
_cell.length_b   1.000
_cell.length_c   1.000
_cell.angle_alpha   90.00
_cell.angle_beta   90.00
_cell.angle_gamma   90.00
#
_symmetry.space_group_name_H-M   'P 1'
#
loop_
_entity.id
_entity.type
_entity.pdbx_description
1 polymer ?
#
loop_
_entity_poly.entity_id
_entity_poly.type
_entity_poly.pdbx_seq_one_letter_code
_entity_poly.pdbx_strand_id
1 'polypeptide(L)'
;MEEKIVGVTFPVPKWFLDRILEGGGKTVFVKPSTLRVQPGMKVVFYASREGQAWLGGEGEVEAIEQFTNVEDIIRKYGDELFLTPKELRQYEKERERWHSRGRRPRPWMVLKLKNVRKYPKPVKPPRFIAVSGRYVKEKEYREILRKAGL
;
A
#
# COMPACT_ATOMS: atom_id res chain seq x y z
N MET A 1 12.03 -7.66 24.98
CA MET A 1 10.94 -6.73 24.65
C MET A 1 10.60 -6.88 23.18
N GLU A 2 9.31 -7.01 22.92
CA GLU A 2 8.85 -7.04 21.54
C GLU A 2 8.90 -5.64 20.94
N GLU A 3 9.39 -5.55 19.72
CA GLU A 3 9.39 -4.29 19.00
C GLU A 3 7.97 -3.90 18.60
N LYS A 4 7.68 -2.62 18.72
CA LYS A 4 6.39 -2.07 18.32
C LYS A 4 6.24 -2.09 16.80
N ILE A 5 5.09 -2.52 16.32
CA ILE A 5 4.74 -2.42 14.90
C ILE A 5 4.31 -0.99 14.64
N VAL A 6 4.98 -0.31 13.71
CA VAL A 6 4.71 1.10 13.39
C VAL A 6 4.12 1.29 12.01
N GLY A 7 4.08 0.24 11.19
CA GLY A 7 3.55 0.35 9.84
C GLY A 7 3.41 -0.97 9.13
N VAL A 8 3.12 -0.85 7.85
CA VAL A 8 3.01 -1.98 6.93
C VAL A 8 3.72 -1.63 5.63
N THR A 9 4.10 -2.64 4.86
CA THR A 9 4.65 -2.44 3.53
C THR A 9 3.88 -3.31 2.54
N PHE A 10 3.61 -2.75 1.35
CA PHE A 10 2.90 -3.43 0.28
C PHE A 10 3.65 -3.26 -1.03
N PRO A 11 3.70 -4.29 -1.88
CA PRO A 11 4.21 -4.15 -3.23
C PRO A 11 3.21 -3.39 -4.10
N VAL A 12 3.72 -2.40 -4.85
CA VAL A 12 2.92 -1.59 -5.76
C VAL A 12 3.71 -1.42 -7.06
N PRO A 13 3.10 -1.61 -8.24
CA PRO A 13 3.80 -1.31 -9.49
C PRO A 13 4.30 0.14 -9.50
N LYS A 14 5.47 0.34 -10.08
CA LYS A 14 6.14 1.64 -10.04
C LYS A 14 5.27 2.79 -10.55
N TRP A 15 4.55 2.58 -11.66
CA TRP A 15 3.73 3.66 -12.22
C TRP A 15 2.55 4.05 -11.32
N PHE A 16 2.00 3.12 -10.55
CA PHE A 16 0.95 3.43 -9.57
C PHE A 16 1.54 4.15 -8.37
N LEU A 17 2.74 3.73 -7.96
CA LEU A 17 3.45 4.38 -6.86
C LEU A 17 3.75 5.84 -7.20
N ASP A 18 4.18 6.12 -8.41
CA ASP A 18 4.48 7.49 -8.84
C ASP A 18 3.24 8.39 -8.72
N ARG A 19 2.06 7.88 -9.00
CA ARG A 19 0.81 8.64 -8.84
C ARG A 19 0.59 9.09 -7.41
N ILE A 20 0.91 8.23 -6.44
CA ILE A 20 0.76 8.54 -5.02
C ILE A 20 1.83 9.54 -4.58
N LEU A 21 3.07 9.31 -4.98
CA LEU A 21 4.23 10.06 -4.49
C LEU A 21 4.39 11.44 -5.13
N GLU A 22 3.88 11.64 -6.33
CA GLU A 22 4.09 12.89 -7.07
C GLU A 22 3.01 13.95 -6.82
N GLY A 23 2.17 13.75 -5.80
CA GLY A 23 1.34 14.81 -5.27
C GLY A 23 0.11 15.19 -6.07
N GLY A 24 -0.41 14.32 -6.90
CA GLY A 24 -1.58 14.59 -7.72
C GLY A 24 -2.93 14.46 -7.02
N GLY A 25 -2.97 14.48 -5.68
CA GLY A 25 -4.22 14.28 -4.94
C GLY A 25 -4.68 12.84 -4.86
N LYS A 26 -3.86 11.90 -5.29
CA LYS A 26 -4.18 10.48 -5.30
C LYS A 26 -3.73 9.82 -3.99
N THR A 27 -4.40 10.18 -2.90
CA THR A 27 -3.99 9.78 -1.55
C THR A 27 -4.77 8.58 -0.99
N VAL A 28 -5.67 7.99 -1.75
CA VAL A 28 -6.44 6.83 -1.30
C VAL A 28 -5.87 5.55 -1.92
N PHE A 29 -5.30 4.71 -1.06
CA PHE A 29 -4.68 3.45 -1.44
C PHE A 29 -5.64 2.29 -1.19
N VAL A 30 -5.74 1.37 -2.14
CA VAL A 30 -6.66 0.22 -2.06
C VAL A 30 -5.87 -1.06 -2.23
N LYS A 31 -6.08 -2.00 -1.31
CA LYS A 31 -5.42 -3.31 -1.36
C LYS A 31 -6.29 -4.37 -0.68
N PRO A 32 -6.51 -5.53 -1.30
CA PRO A 32 -7.10 -6.65 -0.57
C PRO A 32 -6.08 -7.14 0.47
N SER A 33 -6.45 -7.08 1.75
CA SER A 33 -5.51 -7.46 2.80
C SER A 33 -6.24 -7.83 4.08
N THR A 34 -5.62 -8.71 4.85
CA THR A 34 -6.06 -9.08 6.19
C THR A 34 -5.14 -8.49 7.27
N LEU A 35 -4.14 -7.70 6.90
CA LEU A 35 -3.29 -7.02 7.86
C LEU A 35 -4.09 -6.03 8.70
N ARG A 36 -3.77 -5.95 9.98
CA ARG A 36 -4.41 -5.01 10.89
C ARG A 36 -3.70 -3.68 10.83
N VAL A 37 -4.26 -2.75 10.09
CA VAL A 37 -3.72 -1.41 9.93
C VAL A 37 -4.57 -0.45 10.76
N GLN A 38 -3.93 0.48 11.44
CA GLN A 38 -4.60 1.47 12.29
C GLN A 38 -4.18 2.88 11.89
N PRO A 39 -5.04 3.90 12.14
CA PRO A 39 -4.63 5.29 11.92
C PRO A 39 -3.35 5.62 12.69
N GLY A 40 -2.48 6.40 12.07
CA GLY A 40 -1.16 6.73 12.61
C GLY A 40 -0.05 5.82 12.18
N MET A 41 -0.37 4.63 11.64
CA MET A 41 0.65 3.73 11.11
C MET A 41 1.21 4.25 9.79
N LYS A 42 2.45 3.87 9.50
CA LYS A 42 3.09 4.21 8.23
C LYS A 42 2.82 3.13 7.18
N VAL A 43 2.66 3.55 5.95
CA VAL A 43 2.61 2.64 4.81
C VAL A 43 3.86 2.89 3.98
N VAL A 44 4.75 1.90 3.93
CA VAL A 44 5.98 2.00 3.16
C VAL A 44 5.76 1.27 1.83
N PHE A 45 5.97 1.97 0.74
CA PHE A 45 5.68 1.43 -0.59
C PHE A 45 6.90 0.75 -1.20
N TYR A 46 6.67 -0.45 -1.67
CA TYR A 46 7.68 -1.29 -2.31
C TYR A 46 7.37 -1.40 -3.81
N ALA A 47 8.31 -1.00 -4.64
CA ALA A 47 8.17 -1.12 -6.09
C ALA A 47 8.69 -2.48 -6.53
N SER A 48 7.84 -3.30 -7.14
CA SER A 48 8.10 -4.71 -7.41
C SER A 48 8.19 -5.07 -8.87
N ARG A 49 8.71 -4.19 -9.75
CA ARG A 49 8.68 -4.47 -11.19
C ARG A 49 10.03 -4.40 -11.89
N GLU A 50 10.13 -5.16 -12.98
CA GLU A 50 11.24 -5.17 -13.92
C GLU A 50 12.60 -5.49 -13.28
N GLY A 51 12.59 -6.45 -12.36
CA GLY A 51 13.80 -6.86 -11.67
C GLY A 51 14.31 -5.88 -10.64
N GLN A 52 13.62 -4.75 -10.45
CA GLN A 52 13.98 -3.77 -9.43
C GLN A 52 13.04 -3.87 -8.24
N ALA A 53 13.64 -4.08 -7.09
CA ALA A 53 12.92 -4.17 -5.84
C ALA A 53 13.49 -3.10 -4.89
N TRP A 54 12.72 -2.04 -4.63
CA TRP A 54 13.17 -0.97 -3.75
C TRP A 54 11.99 -0.27 -3.07
N LEU A 55 12.27 0.26 -1.89
CA LEU A 55 11.31 1.07 -1.15
C LEU A 55 11.43 2.51 -1.65
N GLY A 56 10.34 3.04 -2.18
CA GLY A 56 10.36 4.33 -2.88
C GLY A 56 9.74 5.50 -2.14
N GLY A 57 9.01 5.23 -1.08
CA GLY A 57 8.32 6.29 -0.34
C GLY A 57 7.41 5.76 0.72
N GLU A 58 6.69 6.66 1.39
CA GLU A 58 5.77 6.30 2.46
C GLU A 58 4.60 7.26 2.55
N GLY A 59 3.56 6.83 3.25
CA GLY A 59 2.46 7.68 3.68
C GLY A 59 2.08 7.33 5.11
N GLU A 60 1.25 8.16 5.73
CA GLU A 60 0.70 7.89 7.05
C GLU A 60 -0.79 7.64 6.93
N VAL A 61 -1.29 6.63 7.63
CA VAL A 61 -2.71 6.28 7.60
C VAL A 61 -3.51 7.30 8.37
N GLU A 62 -4.40 8.02 7.68
CA GLU A 62 -5.33 8.96 8.29
C GLU A 62 -6.63 8.24 8.68
N ALA A 63 -7.13 7.38 7.81
CA ALA A 63 -8.37 6.65 8.03
C ALA A 63 -8.34 5.31 7.29
N ILE A 64 -9.11 4.35 7.79
CA ILE A 64 -9.22 3.01 7.22
C ILE A 64 -10.68 2.67 7.05
N GLU A 65 -10.99 2.02 5.91
CA GLU A 65 -12.32 1.52 5.67
C GLU A 65 -12.24 0.20 4.91
N GLN A 66 -13.20 -0.70 5.14
CA GLN A 66 -13.26 -1.96 4.42
C GLN A 66 -14.49 -2.01 3.54
N PHE A 67 -14.36 -2.58 2.36
CA PHE A 67 -15.44 -2.70 1.39
C PHE A 67 -15.52 -4.12 0.86
N THR A 68 -16.71 -4.52 0.46
CA THR A 68 -16.94 -5.82 -0.15
C THR A 68 -16.87 -5.76 -1.68
N ASN A 69 -17.03 -4.58 -2.27
CA ASN A 69 -16.95 -4.42 -3.72
C ASN A 69 -16.29 -3.10 -4.11
N VAL A 70 -15.73 -3.05 -5.31
CA VAL A 70 -15.00 -1.88 -5.78
C VAL A 70 -15.89 -0.73 -6.21
N GLU A 71 -17.13 -1.00 -6.59
CA GLU A 71 -18.06 0.06 -7.02
C GLU A 71 -18.35 1.05 -5.88
N ASP A 72 -18.49 0.54 -4.65
CA ASP A 72 -18.70 1.39 -3.49
C ASP A 72 -17.47 2.24 -3.20
N ILE A 73 -16.28 1.70 -3.42
CA ILE A 73 -15.02 2.43 -3.26
C ILE A 73 -14.96 3.58 -4.26
N ILE A 74 -15.25 3.30 -5.53
CA ILE A 74 -15.23 4.30 -6.60
C ILE A 74 -16.21 5.42 -6.31
N ARG A 75 -17.41 5.06 -5.85
CA ARG A 75 -18.46 6.03 -5.53
C ARG A 75 -18.05 6.96 -4.40
N LYS A 76 -17.41 6.42 -3.37
CA LYS A 76 -17.03 7.21 -2.20
C LYS A 76 -15.82 8.10 -2.43
N TYR A 77 -14.77 7.59 -3.06
CA TYR A 77 -13.49 8.27 -3.14
C TYR A 77 -13.19 8.91 -4.49
N GLY A 78 -13.75 8.39 -5.57
CA GLY A 78 -13.63 9.00 -6.90
C GLY A 78 -12.19 9.32 -7.31
N ASP A 79 -11.92 10.58 -7.56
CA ASP A 79 -10.63 11.05 -8.06
C ASP A 79 -9.50 10.98 -7.04
N GLU A 80 -9.79 10.76 -5.76
CA GLU A 80 -8.75 10.60 -4.74
C GLU A 80 -8.09 9.23 -4.80
N LEU A 81 -8.68 8.26 -5.50
CA LEU A 81 -8.11 6.92 -5.65
C LEU A 81 -6.84 6.96 -6.48
N PHE A 82 -5.82 6.20 -6.03
CA PHE A 82 -4.58 6.06 -6.79
C PHE A 82 -4.77 5.24 -8.08
N LEU A 83 -5.86 4.50 -8.19
CA LEU A 83 -6.25 3.77 -9.39
C LEU A 83 -7.45 4.43 -10.05
N THR A 84 -7.51 4.39 -11.37
CA THR A 84 -8.72 4.82 -12.08
C THR A 84 -9.83 3.79 -11.85
N PRO A 85 -11.12 4.16 -12.03
CA PRO A 85 -12.21 3.19 -11.93
C PRO A 85 -11.99 1.96 -12.83
N LYS A 86 -11.50 2.17 -14.04
CA LYS A 86 -11.22 1.07 -14.97
C LYS A 86 -10.14 0.14 -14.44
N GLU A 87 -9.07 0.70 -13.87
CA GLU A 87 -7.99 -0.08 -13.29
C GLU A 87 -8.44 -0.88 -12.08
N LEU A 88 -9.26 -0.26 -11.23
CA LEU A 88 -9.76 -0.93 -10.03
C LEU A 88 -10.71 -2.08 -10.39
N ARG A 89 -11.57 -1.89 -11.40
CA ARG A 89 -12.43 -2.95 -11.89
C ARG A 89 -11.63 -4.10 -12.50
N GLN A 90 -10.55 -3.78 -13.22
CA GLN A 90 -9.65 -4.78 -13.75
C GLN A 90 -8.94 -5.56 -12.65
N TYR A 91 -8.54 -4.88 -11.59
CA TYR A 91 -7.93 -5.51 -10.42
C TYR A 91 -8.91 -6.49 -9.77
N GLU A 92 -10.19 -6.10 -9.66
CA GLU A 92 -11.22 -6.99 -9.11
C GLU A 92 -11.38 -8.26 -9.94
N LYS A 93 -11.37 -8.15 -11.27
CA LYS A 93 -11.45 -9.30 -12.16
C LYS A 93 -10.24 -10.23 -12.02
N GLU A 94 -9.05 -9.67 -11.94
CA GLU A 94 -7.82 -10.45 -11.74
C GLU A 94 -7.84 -11.16 -10.40
N ARG A 95 -8.31 -10.49 -9.37
CA ARG A 95 -8.44 -11.05 -8.04
C ARG A 95 -9.39 -12.25 -8.03
N GLU A 96 -10.52 -12.17 -8.73
CA GLU A 96 -11.47 -13.27 -8.84
C GLU A 96 -10.84 -14.50 -9.49
N ARG A 97 -9.98 -14.32 -10.48
CA ARG A 97 -9.24 -15.43 -11.11
C ARG A 97 -8.29 -16.12 -10.15
N TRP A 98 -7.69 -15.38 -9.23
CA TRP A 98 -6.71 -15.91 -8.29
C TRP A 98 -7.35 -16.56 -7.07
N HIS A 99 -8.66 -16.38 -6.87
CA HIS A 99 -9.35 -17.02 -5.76
C HIS A 99 -9.55 -18.50 -6.03
N SER A 100 -8.98 -19.30 -5.13
CA SER A 100 -9.26 -20.72 -5.11
C SER A 100 -10.71 -20.94 -4.75
N ARG A 101 -11.33 -21.93 -5.39
CA ARG A 101 -12.69 -22.32 -5.10
C ARG A 101 -12.89 -22.59 -3.62
N GLY A 102 -13.92 -22.00 -3.03
CA GLY A 102 -14.26 -22.22 -1.63
C GLY A 102 -13.60 -21.30 -0.62
N ARG A 103 -12.71 -20.41 -1.04
CA ARG A 103 -12.12 -19.43 -0.12
C ARG A 103 -12.89 -18.12 -0.19
N ARG A 104 -13.14 -17.52 0.98
CA ARG A 104 -13.73 -16.19 1.02
C ARG A 104 -12.74 -15.16 0.49
N PRO A 105 -13.18 -14.25 -0.38
CA PRO A 105 -12.32 -13.15 -0.82
C PRO A 105 -11.93 -12.29 0.38
N ARG A 106 -10.68 -11.80 0.36
CA ARG A 106 -10.24 -10.83 1.37
C ARG A 106 -11.01 -9.53 1.16
N PRO A 107 -11.37 -8.82 2.23
CA PRO A 107 -12.02 -7.53 2.07
C PRO A 107 -11.09 -6.55 1.36
N TRP A 108 -11.68 -5.61 0.64
CA TRP A 108 -10.92 -4.49 0.09
C TRP A 108 -10.61 -3.52 1.23
N MET A 109 -9.34 -3.37 1.54
CA MET A 109 -8.90 -2.42 2.54
C MET A 109 -8.56 -1.11 1.85
N VAL A 110 -9.21 -0.03 2.29
CA VAL A 110 -8.98 1.31 1.77
C VAL A 110 -8.30 2.13 2.84
N LEU A 111 -7.13 2.67 2.49
CA LEU A 111 -6.35 3.51 3.38
C LEU A 111 -6.31 4.93 2.84
N LYS A 112 -6.90 5.88 3.57
CA LYS A 112 -6.72 7.29 3.25
C LYS A 112 -5.41 7.73 3.86
N LEU A 113 -4.51 8.26 3.04
CA LEU A 113 -3.16 8.61 3.43
C LEU A 113 -2.98 10.10 3.56
N LYS A 114 -2.09 10.50 4.46
CA LYS A 114 -1.61 11.88 4.60
C LYS A 114 -0.09 11.86 4.71
N ASN A 115 0.54 13.01 4.61
CA ASN A 115 2.00 13.13 4.73
C ASN A 115 2.75 12.16 3.80
N VAL A 116 2.23 12.00 2.58
CA VAL A 116 2.85 11.13 1.59
C VAL A 116 4.14 11.80 1.11
N ARG A 117 5.23 11.04 1.09
CA ARG A 117 6.52 11.56 0.65
C ARG A 117 7.32 10.50 -0.11
N LYS A 118 8.02 10.95 -1.13
CA LYS A 118 8.97 10.14 -1.87
C LYS A 118 10.31 10.13 -1.12
N TYR A 119 10.95 8.97 -1.05
CA TYR A 119 12.26 8.88 -0.42
C TYR A 119 13.32 9.54 -1.31
N PRO A 120 14.22 10.38 -0.74
CA PRO A 120 15.33 10.95 -1.50
C PRO A 120 16.23 9.90 -2.14
N LYS A 121 16.42 8.76 -1.43
CA LYS A 121 17.20 7.63 -1.93
C LYS A 121 16.35 6.37 -1.84
N PRO A 122 16.21 5.60 -2.93
CA PRO A 122 15.53 4.30 -2.87
C PRO A 122 16.24 3.37 -1.89
N VAL A 123 15.47 2.60 -1.13
CA VAL A 123 16.00 1.70 -0.10
C VAL A 123 15.73 0.26 -0.52
N LYS A 124 16.76 -0.56 -0.54
CA LYS A 124 16.59 -1.99 -0.79
C LYS A 124 15.90 -2.63 0.41
N PRO A 125 14.79 -3.36 0.20
CA PRO A 125 14.10 -4.00 1.31
C PRO A 125 15.01 -5.08 1.94
N PRO A 126 15.07 -5.14 3.27
CA PRO A 126 15.92 -6.12 3.96
C PRO A 126 15.39 -7.54 3.87
N ARG A 127 14.12 -7.70 3.55
CA ARG A 127 13.46 -9.01 3.46
C ARG A 127 12.52 -9.04 2.26
N PHE A 128 12.22 -10.26 1.79
CA PHE A 128 11.20 -10.45 0.77
C PHE A 128 9.85 -9.92 1.24
N ILE A 129 9.16 -9.20 0.36
CA ILE A 129 7.84 -8.65 0.66
C ILE A 129 6.79 -9.42 -0.15
N ALA A 130 5.92 -10.12 0.55
CA ALA A 130 4.84 -10.88 -0.08
C ALA A 130 3.79 -9.94 -0.69
N VAL A 131 3.04 -10.45 -1.66
CA VAL A 131 1.95 -9.68 -2.31
C VAL A 131 0.95 -9.16 -1.29
N SER A 132 0.67 -9.93 -0.24
CA SER A 132 -0.24 -9.52 0.84
C SER A 132 0.34 -8.46 1.77
N GLY A 133 1.63 -8.11 1.60
CA GLY A 133 2.32 -7.15 2.46
C GLY A 133 2.83 -7.77 3.75
N ARG A 134 3.47 -6.96 4.57
CA ARG A 134 3.92 -7.39 5.91
C ARG A 134 4.00 -6.19 6.86
N TYR A 135 4.07 -6.50 8.16
CA TYR A 135 4.24 -5.46 9.18
C TYR A 135 5.68 -4.95 9.21
N VAL A 136 5.82 -3.65 9.52
CA VAL A 136 7.10 -2.98 9.69
C VAL A 136 7.24 -2.60 11.16
N LYS A 137 8.32 -3.06 11.79
CA LYS A 137 8.62 -2.75 13.18
C LYS A 137 9.42 -1.45 13.28
N GLU A 138 9.39 -0.83 14.45
CA GLU A 138 10.01 0.47 14.68
C GLU A 138 11.49 0.50 14.30
N LYS A 139 12.26 -0.50 14.70
CA LYS A 139 13.69 -0.58 14.38
C LYS A 139 13.91 -0.63 12.87
N GLU A 140 13.13 -1.43 12.16
CA GLU A 140 13.23 -1.53 10.71
C GLU A 140 12.86 -0.21 10.04
N TYR A 141 11.80 0.45 10.53
CA TYR A 141 11.38 1.74 9.98
C TYR A 141 12.48 2.80 10.13
N ARG A 142 13.11 2.89 11.30
CA ARG A 142 14.23 3.81 11.54
C ARG A 142 15.38 3.54 10.57
N GLU A 143 15.70 2.28 10.33
CA GLU A 143 16.75 1.87 9.42
C GLU A 143 16.40 2.27 7.98
N ILE A 144 15.13 2.09 7.57
CA ILE A 144 14.64 2.52 6.26
C ILE A 144 14.83 4.03 6.09
N LEU A 145 14.43 4.81 7.08
CA LEU A 145 14.55 6.28 7.02
C LEU A 145 16.00 6.70 6.89
N ARG A 146 16.90 6.08 7.65
CA ARG A 146 18.33 6.37 7.61
C ARG A 146 18.89 6.10 6.21
N LYS A 147 18.57 4.96 5.63
CA LYS A 147 19.03 4.58 4.29
C LYS A 147 18.40 5.45 3.20
N ALA A 148 17.21 5.97 3.43
CA ALA A 148 16.52 6.85 2.50
C ALA A 148 17.07 8.28 2.51
N GLY A 149 17.94 8.61 3.46
CA GLY A 149 18.50 9.94 3.56
C GLY A 149 17.66 10.89 4.42
N LEU A 150 16.85 10.34 5.31
CA LEU A 150 15.95 11.12 6.16
C LEU A 150 16.38 11.14 7.62
#